data_38d55128f42eea0f21a7d006db566cf6
#
_entry.id   38d55128f42eea0f21a7d006db566cf6
#
_cell.length_a   1.000
_cell.length_b   1.000
_cell.length_c   1.000
_cell.angle_alpha   90.00
_cell.angle_beta   90.00
_cell.angle_gamma   90.00
#
_symmetry.space_group_name_H-M   'P 1'
#
loop_
_entity.id
_entity.type
_entity.pdbx_description
1 polymer ?
#
loop_
_entity_poly.entity_id
_entity_poly.type
_entity_poly.pdbx_seq_one_letter_code
_entity_poly.pdbx_strand_id
1 'polypeptide(L)'
;MADTPPRSPLAPEQFPILPLISGVSFASAAAGVKYQGRTDVMLAQIAPGSAMAGVFTKSSTRAAPVLDCQAKIGLDSDAGAAIIVNSGNANAFTGKNGIEATQAVTDAVADALDLPETRVFSSSTGVIGEPLPHDRITAKIIELKTTLDESAIEAAAEAIRTTDTFAKGAGAQIEMNGKTVSIAGIAKGSGMIAPDMATMLVYIFTDAKIARANLQIMVSELNEITFNSITVDSDTSTSDSLLIAATGASDVDVSGSAAFKDALHGVMKDLALQV
;
A
#
# COMPACT_ATOMS: atom_id res chain seq x y z
N MET A 1 29.47 -3.40 6.10
CA MET A 1 28.07 -3.11 6.42
C MET A 1 27.90 -1.64 6.16
N ALA A 2 26.98 -1.21 5.31
CA ALA A 2 26.69 0.21 5.18
C ALA A 2 26.07 0.63 6.52
N ASP A 3 26.60 1.72 7.13
CA ASP A 3 26.04 2.27 8.35
C ASP A 3 24.57 2.59 8.14
N THR A 4 23.71 2.12 9.02
CA THR A 4 22.28 2.49 9.01
C THR A 4 22.21 4.01 9.15
N PRO A 5 21.55 4.72 8.22
CA PRO A 5 21.45 6.16 8.31
C PRO A 5 20.80 6.57 9.64
N PRO A 6 21.24 7.69 10.25
CA PRO A 6 20.65 8.14 11.50
C PRO A 6 19.15 8.42 11.32
N ARG A 7 18.37 8.13 12.36
CA ARG A 7 16.95 8.44 12.36
C ARG A 7 16.73 9.93 12.11
N SER A 8 15.77 10.28 11.25
CA SER A 8 15.41 11.68 10.97
C SER A 8 15.10 12.42 12.28
N PRO A 9 15.60 13.64 12.50
CA PRO A 9 15.24 14.42 13.67
C PRO A 9 13.76 14.86 13.69
N LEU A 10 13.07 14.76 12.56
CA LEU A 10 11.64 15.03 12.43
C LEU A 10 10.79 13.76 12.57
N ALA A 11 11.40 12.58 12.70
CA ALA A 11 10.67 11.35 12.91
C ALA A 11 9.91 11.39 14.25
N PRO A 12 8.65 10.93 14.30
CA PRO A 12 7.92 10.81 15.55
C PRO A 12 8.66 9.87 16.50
N GLU A 13 8.57 10.08 17.81
CA GLU A 13 9.28 9.25 18.80
C GLU A 13 8.93 7.76 18.65
N GLN A 14 7.67 7.45 18.34
CA GLN A 14 7.15 6.10 18.13
C GLN A 14 6.14 6.09 16.97
N PHE A 15 5.85 4.90 16.45
CA PHE A 15 4.78 4.73 15.48
C PHE A 15 3.45 5.17 16.09
N PRO A 16 2.59 5.91 15.36
CA PRO A 16 1.33 6.40 15.91
C PRO A 16 0.37 5.23 16.18
N ILE A 17 -0.47 5.40 17.20
CA ILE A 17 -1.58 4.48 17.45
C ILE A 17 -2.63 4.72 16.35
N LEU A 18 -2.79 3.77 15.46
CA LEU A 18 -3.76 3.85 14.37
C LEU A 18 -5.07 3.16 14.78
N PRO A 19 -6.23 3.66 14.31
CA PRO A 19 -7.48 2.95 14.52
C PRO A 19 -7.47 1.61 13.77
N LEU A 20 -8.09 0.59 14.36
CA LEU A 20 -8.38 -0.68 13.69
C LEU A 20 -9.42 -0.42 12.59
N ILE A 21 -9.22 -1.03 11.45
CA ILE A 21 -10.17 -0.93 10.32
C ILE A 21 -10.89 -2.27 10.19
N SER A 22 -12.16 -2.27 10.53
CA SER A 22 -12.98 -3.48 10.43
C SER A 22 -12.99 -4.04 9.01
N GLY A 23 -12.67 -5.32 8.86
CA GLY A 23 -12.60 -5.99 7.58
C GLY A 23 -11.24 -5.89 6.88
N VAL A 24 -10.20 -5.46 7.58
CA VAL A 24 -8.80 -5.49 7.09
C VAL A 24 -7.92 -6.20 8.11
N SER A 25 -7.06 -7.09 7.66
CA SER A 25 -6.02 -7.72 8.48
C SER A 25 -4.68 -7.72 7.74
N PHE A 26 -3.60 -7.73 8.51
CA PHE A 26 -2.24 -7.59 8.02
C PHE A 26 -1.37 -8.75 8.49
N ALA A 27 -0.37 -9.10 7.68
CA ALA A 27 0.70 -9.99 8.07
C ALA A 27 2.02 -9.52 7.45
N SER A 28 3.14 -9.86 8.06
CA SER A 28 4.46 -9.60 7.52
C SER A 28 5.40 -10.77 7.73
N ALA A 29 6.31 -10.99 6.78
CA ALA A 29 7.28 -12.08 6.84
C ALA A 29 8.65 -11.64 6.34
N ALA A 30 9.69 -12.38 6.78
CA ALA A 30 11.04 -12.28 6.25
C ALA A 30 11.22 -13.34 5.16
N ALA A 31 11.08 -12.94 3.90
CA ALA A 31 11.29 -13.82 2.74
C ALA A 31 12.76 -13.82 2.27
N GLY A 32 13.52 -12.79 2.64
CA GLY A 32 14.91 -12.63 2.21
C GLY A 32 15.02 -12.22 0.75
N VAL A 33 14.11 -11.36 0.28
CA VAL A 33 14.08 -10.86 -1.12
C VAL A 33 15.43 -10.24 -1.49
N LYS A 34 16.00 -9.43 -0.60
CA LYS A 34 17.32 -8.83 -0.77
C LYS A 34 18.20 -9.01 0.47
N TYR A 35 17.64 -8.78 1.64
CA TYR A 35 18.37 -8.76 2.90
C TYR A 35 17.96 -9.93 3.79
N GLN A 36 18.89 -10.42 4.61
CA GLN A 36 18.61 -11.48 5.59
C GLN A 36 18.22 -10.88 6.94
N GLY A 37 17.27 -11.52 7.63
CA GLY A 37 16.94 -11.19 9.01
C GLY A 37 16.06 -9.97 9.25
N ARG A 38 15.46 -9.41 8.20
CA ARG A 38 14.41 -8.36 8.34
C ARG A 38 13.13 -8.79 7.61
N THR A 39 11.99 -8.32 8.09
CA THR A 39 10.73 -8.42 7.35
C THR A 39 10.81 -7.60 6.06
N ASP A 40 10.41 -8.20 4.96
CA ASP A 40 10.49 -7.63 3.61
C ASP A 40 9.30 -7.99 2.72
N VAL A 41 8.29 -8.66 3.29
CA VAL A 41 7.00 -8.93 2.64
C VAL A 41 5.86 -8.57 3.58
N MET A 42 4.88 -7.83 3.07
CA MET A 42 3.62 -7.49 3.72
C MET A 42 2.45 -8.05 2.92
N LEU A 43 1.46 -8.62 3.60
CA LEU A 43 0.16 -8.99 3.07
C LEU A 43 -0.93 -8.24 3.82
N ALA A 44 -1.84 -7.58 3.10
CA ALA A 44 -3.10 -7.10 3.65
C ALA A 44 -4.25 -7.87 2.98
N GLN A 45 -5.14 -8.43 3.79
CA GLN A 45 -6.39 -9.05 3.34
C GLN A 45 -7.55 -8.11 3.62
N ILE A 46 -8.43 -7.91 2.64
CA ILE A 46 -9.57 -7.01 2.69
C ILE A 46 -10.85 -7.81 2.48
N ALA A 47 -11.86 -7.56 3.31
CA ALA A 47 -13.15 -8.26 3.32
C ALA A 47 -13.89 -8.16 1.97
N PRO A 48 -14.78 -9.12 1.65
CA PRO A 48 -15.68 -9.05 0.50
C PRO A 48 -16.56 -7.79 0.52
N GLY A 49 -16.96 -7.32 -0.66
CA GLY A 49 -17.78 -6.11 -0.84
C GLY A 49 -16.99 -4.80 -0.76
N SER A 50 -15.67 -4.87 -0.58
CA SER A 50 -14.83 -3.68 -0.44
C SER A 50 -14.58 -2.98 -1.77
N ALA A 51 -14.66 -1.65 -1.76
CA ALA A 51 -14.24 -0.81 -2.88
C ALA A 51 -12.73 -0.60 -2.86
N MET A 52 -12.08 -0.79 -4.02
CA MET A 52 -10.67 -0.52 -4.22
C MET A 52 -10.48 0.63 -5.19
N ALA A 53 -9.59 1.57 -4.86
CA ALA A 53 -9.16 2.62 -5.77
C ALA A 53 -7.65 2.84 -5.66
N GLY A 54 -7.06 3.49 -6.66
CA GLY A 54 -5.61 3.73 -6.61
C GLY A 54 -5.14 4.72 -7.66
N VAL A 55 -3.99 5.31 -7.39
CA VAL A 55 -3.22 6.14 -8.32
C VAL A 55 -1.80 5.60 -8.41
N PHE A 56 -1.19 5.78 -9.57
CA PHE A 56 0.07 5.12 -9.92
C PHE A 56 0.98 6.10 -10.64
N THR A 57 2.28 5.80 -10.63
CA THR A 57 3.28 6.57 -11.38
C THR A 57 2.90 6.71 -12.87
N LYS A 58 3.16 7.89 -13.40
CA LYS A 58 3.02 8.21 -14.84
C LYS A 58 4.30 7.93 -15.62
N SER A 59 5.33 7.37 -14.98
CA SER A 59 6.60 7.01 -15.64
C SER A 59 6.36 6.19 -16.91
N SER A 60 7.14 6.45 -17.94
CA SER A 60 7.14 5.62 -19.15
C SER A 60 7.74 4.22 -18.93
N THR A 61 8.48 4.04 -17.83
CA THR A 61 9.20 2.81 -17.45
C THR A 61 8.60 2.14 -16.22
N ARG A 62 7.26 2.08 -16.16
CA ARG A 62 6.53 1.48 -15.04
C ARG A 62 6.94 0.04 -14.78
N ALA A 63 7.11 -0.31 -13.50
CA ALA A 63 7.38 -1.65 -13.04
C ALA A 63 6.22 -2.63 -13.35
N ALA A 64 6.53 -3.91 -13.47
CA ALA A 64 5.52 -4.93 -13.78
C ALA A 64 4.34 -4.95 -12.77
N PRO A 65 4.54 -4.83 -11.44
CA PRO A 65 3.43 -4.73 -10.48
C PRO A 65 2.52 -3.52 -10.73
N VAL A 66 3.06 -2.38 -11.14
CA VAL A 66 2.27 -1.18 -11.45
C VAL A 66 1.35 -1.43 -12.65
N LEU A 67 1.88 -2.03 -13.72
CA LEU A 67 1.09 -2.35 -14.91
C LEU A 67 -0.02 -3.36 -14.59
N ASP A 68 0.27 -4.36 -13.78
CA ASP A 68 -0.70 -5.35 -13.30
C ASP A 68 -1.81 -4.70 -12.47
N CYS A 69 -1.46 -3.86 -11.50
CA CYS A 69 -2.44 -3.11 -10.70
C CYS A 69 -3.32 -2.19 -11.55
N GLN A 70 -2.74 -1.48 -12.52
CA GLN A 70 -3.49 -0.60 -13.44
C GLN A 70 -4.52 -1.37 -14.28
N ALA A 71 -4.21 -2.60 -14.65
CA ALA A 71 -5.15 -3.46 -15.40
C ALA A 71 -6.33 -3.94 -14.51
N LYS A 72 -6.15 -4.03 -13.21
CA LYS A 72 -7.10 -4.62 -12.25
C LYS A 72 -7.96 -3.60 -11.50
N ILE A 73 -7.38 -2.44 -11.15
CA ILE A 73 -7.99 -1.49 -10.18
C ILE A 73 -9.36 -0.95 -10.60
N GLY A 74 -9.65 -0.92 -11.89
CA GLY A 74 -10.93 -0.45 -12.44
C GLY A 74 -12.02 -1.50 -12.52
N LEU A 75 -11.71 -2.77 -12.23
CA LEU A 75 -12.66 -3.87 -12.37
C LEU A 75 -13.58 -3.94 -11.15
N ASP A 76 -14.88 -4.06 -11.41
CA ASP A 76 -15.87 -4.22 -10.34
C ASP A 76 -15.88 -5.67 -9.86
N SER A 77 -16.01 -5.86 -8.54
CA SER A 77 -16.11 -7.18 -7.92
C SER A 77 -16.61 -7.05 -6.48
N ASP A 78 -17.49 -7.97 -6.08
CA ASP A 78 -17.95 -8.11 -4.70
C ASP A 78 -17.06 -9.06 -3.87
N ALA A 79 -16.06 -9.69 -4.48
CA ALA A 79 -15.09 -10.52 -3.76
C ALA A 79 -14.22 -9.66 -2.83
N GLY A 80 -13.60 -10.32 -1.85
CA GLY A 80 -12.53 -9.71 -1.07
C GLY A 80 -11.37 -9.27 -1.95
N ALA A 81 -10.37 -8.66 -1.35
CA ALA A 81 -9.15 -8.28 -2.05
C ALA A 81 -7.91 -8.58 -1.21
N ALA A 82 -6.75 -8.55 -1.83
CA ALA A 82 -5.48 -8.60 -1.13
C ALA A 82 -4.48 -7.61 -1.74
N ILE A 83 -3.61 -7.08 -0.89
CA ILE A 83 -2.45 -6.29 -1.29
C ILE A 83 -1.21 -7.03 -0.79
N ILE A 84 -0.32 -7.43 -1.71
CA ILE A 84 0.96 -8.04 -1.41
C ILE A 84 2.09 -7.10 -1.80
N VAL A 85 3.03 -6.86 -0.89
CA VAL A 85 4.13 -5.92 -1.12
C VAL A 85 5.43 -6.58 -0.75
N ASN A 86 6.46 -6.43 -1.59
CA ASN A 86 7.81 -6.76 -1.21
C ASN A 86 8.72 -5.53 -1.21
N SER A 87 9.64 -5.47 -0.26
CA SER A 87 10.76 -4.54 -0.23
C SER A 87 12.08 -5.22 -0.60
N GLY A 88 13.07 -4.44 -1.07
CA GLY A 88 14.40 -4.91 -1.44
C GLY A 88 14.62 -5.10 -2.95
N ASN A 89 13.57 -5.35 -3.73
CA ASN A 89 13.61 -5.46 -5.19
C ASN A 89 12.38 -4.80 -5.79
N ALA A 90 12.55 -3.92 -6.77
CA ALA A 90 11.49 -3.11 -7.38
C ALA A 90 10.74 -3.85 -8.51
N ASN A 91 11.24 -4.97 -8.96
CA ASN A 91 10.72 -5.67 -10.14
C ASN A 91 10.49 -4.75 -11.36
N ALA A 92 11.41 -3.84 -11.56
CA ALA A 92 11.40 -2.84 -12.63
C ALA A 92 12.57 -3.10 -13.59
N PHE A 93 12.38 -2.79 -14.88
CA PHE A 93 13.33 -3.08 -15.97
C PHE A 93 13.67 -4.58 -16.09
N THR A 94 12.76 -5.45 -15.75
CA THR A 94 12.95 -6.91 -15.75
C THR A 94 12.22 -7.60 -16.92
N GLY A 95 11.56 -6.83 -17.78
CA GLY A 95 10.91 -7.33 -19.00
C GLY A 95 9.90 -8.45 -18.71
N LYS A 96 9.92 -9.50 -19.54
CA LYS A 96 9.02 -10.65 -19.41
C LYS A 96 9.15 -11.35 -18.05
N ASN A 97 10.36 -11.50 -17.54
CA ASN A 97 10.59 -12.13 -16.23
C ASN A 97 9.89 -11.39 -15.10
N GLY A 98 9.82 -10.05 -15.18
CA GLY A 98 9.11 -9.25 -14.19
C GLY A 98 7.61 -9.46 -14.21
N ILE A 99 7.02 -9.60 -15.40
CA ILE A 99 5.59 -9.91 -15.57
C ILE A 99 5.28 -11.30 -15.00
N GLU A 100 6.07 -12.31 -15.37
CA GLU A 100 5.91 -13.69 -14.89
C GLU A 100 6.08 -13.78 -13.36
N ALA A 101 7.05 -13.06 -12.80
CA ALA A 101 7.24 -13.00 -11.35
C ALA A 101 6.07 -12.33 -10.62
N THR A 102 5.52 -11.24 -11.18
CA THR A 102 4.32 -10.58 -10.64
C THR A 102 3.14 -11.54 -10.65
N GLN A 103 2.90 -12.19 -11.78
CA GLN A 103 1.81 -13.15 -11.94
C GLN A 103 1.95 -14.30 -10.93
N ALA A 104 3.12 -14.91 -10.82
CA ALA A 104 3.37 -16.01 -9.88
C ALA A 104 3.08 -15.63 -8.42
N VAL A 105 3.39 -14.39 -8.02
CA VAL A 105 3.09 -13.91 -6.66
C VAL A 105 1.60 -13.66 -6.49
N THR A 106 0.94 -12.99 -7.44
CA THR A 106 -0.50 -12.69 -7.34
C THR A 106 -1.36 -13.95 -7.40
N ASP A 107 -1.00 -14.93 -8.23
CA ASP A 107 -1.68 -16.23 -8.31
C ASP A 107 -1.57 -16.99 -6.99
N ALA A 108 -0.36 -17.07 -6.41
CA ALA A 108 -0.15 -17.75 -5.13
C ALA A 108 -0.96 -17.11 -3.99
N VAL A 109 -1.14 -15.79 -3.99
CA VAL A 109 -2.00 -15.10 -3.02
C VAL A 109 -3.48 -15.37 -3.31
N ALA A 110 -3.90 -15.32 -4.59
CA ALA A 110 -5.26 -15.59 -5.01
C ALA A 110 -5.70 -17.01 -4.58
N ASP A 111 -4.89 -18.01 -4.88
CA ASP A 111 -5.11 -19.41 -4.50
C ASP A 111 -5.18 -19.58 -2.98
N ALA A 112 -4.23 -18.97 -2.26
CA ALA A 112 -4.17 -19.10 -0.81
C ALA A 112 -5.37 -18.48 -0.10
N LEU A 113 -5.88 -17.34 -0.58
CA LEU A 113 -6.96 -16.58 0.06
C LEU A 113 -8.35 -16.83 -0.57
N ASP A 114 -8.43 -17.70 -1.57
CA ASP A 114 -9.66 -17.97 -2.34
C ASP A 114 -10.25 -16.68 -2.96
N LEU A 115 -9.37 -15.93 -3.64
CA LEU A 115 -9.71 -14.67 -4.28
C LEU A 115 -9.59 -14.77 -5.80
N PRO A 116 -10.39 -14.02 -6.57
CA PRO A 116 -10.11 -13.82 -8.00
C PRO A 116 -8.74 -13.15 -8.20
N GLU A 117 -7.96 -13.55 -9.18
CA GLU A 117 -6.66 -12.93 -9.53
C GLU A 117 -6.78 -11.40 -9.74
N THR A 118 -7.91 -10.94 -10.26
CA THR A 118 -8.23 -9.52 -10.48
C THR A 118 -8.39 -8.73 -9.18
N ARG A 119 -8.44 -9.41 -8.03
CA ARG A 119 -8.58 -8.80 -6.70
C ARG A 119 -7.30 -8.87 -5.88
N VAL A 120 -6.20 -9.35 -6.46
CA VAL A 120 -4.89 -9.33 -5.83
C VAL A 120 -4.04 -8.24 -6.48
N PHE A 121 -3.64 -7.26 -5.68
CA PHE A 121 -2.82 -6.11 -6.06
C PHE A 121 -1.41 -6.29 -5.52
N SER A 122 -0.39 -6.08 -6.34
CA SER A 122 0.99 -6.24 -5.93
C SER A 122 1.78 -4.94 -6.03
N SER A 123 2.76 -4.76 -5.16
CA SER A 123 3.75 -3.68 -5.28
C SER A 123 5.13 -4.18 -4.91
N SER A 124 6.13 -3.64 -5.56
CA SER A 124 7.54 -3.97 -5.33
C SER A 124 8.38 -2.71 -5.23
N THR A 125 9.32 -2.67 -4.29
CA THR A 125 10.20 -1.51 -4.10
C THR A 125 11.61 -1.94 -3.72
N GLY A 126 12.63 -1.22 -4.20
CA GLY A 126 14.03 -1.49 -3.92
C GLY A 126 14.90 -1.44 -5.17
N VAL A 127 15.78 -2.42 -5.33
CA VAL A 127 16.74 -2.45 -6.45
C VAL A 127 16.02 -2.63 -7.78
N ILE A 128 16.43 -1.83 -8.77
CA ILE A 128 15.92 -1.83 -10.15
C ILE A 128 16.88 -2.65 -11.04
N GLY A 129 16.33 -3.39 -12.02
CA GLY A 129 17.10 -4.15 -13.03
C GLY A 129 17.52 -5.56 -12.60
N GLU A 130 17.24 -5.96 -11.37
CA GLU A 130 17.46 -7.34 -10.90
C GLU A 130 16.16 -8.16 -11.00
N PRO A 131 16.19 -9.41 -11.48
CA PRO A 131 15.02 -10.30 -11.43
C PRO A 131 14.51 -10.48 -10.01
N LEU A 132 13.18 -10.42 -9.83
CA LEU A 132 12.56 -10.65 -8.52
C LEU A 132 12.66 -12.15 -8.15
N PRO A 133 13.24 -12.50 -7.01
CA PRO A 133 13.24 -13.88 -6.51
C PRO A 133 11.85 -14.23 -5.93
N HIS A 134 10.85 -14.30 -6.82
CA HIS A 134 9.44 -14.47 -6.45
C HIS A 134 9.15 -15.78 -5.72
N ASP A 135 9.93 -16.82 -5.96
CA ASP A 135 9.89 -18.10 -5.26
C ASP A 135 10.04 -17.94 -3.74
N ARG A 136 10.87 -17.00 -3.28
CA ARG A 136 11.02 -16.67 -1.87
C ARG A 136 9.78 -16.06 -1.27
N ILE A 137 9.06 -15.23 -2.05
CA ILE A 137 7.81 -14.60 -1.63
C ILE A 137 6.70 -15.65 -1.59
N THR A 138 6.54 -16.43 -2.67
CA THR A 138 5.48 -17.46 -2.75
C THR A 138 5.62 -18.52 -1.65
N ALA A 139 6.84 -18.87 -1.28
CA ALA A 139 7.10 -19.79 -0.15
C ALA A 139 6.61 -19.27 1.21
N LYS A 140 6.34 -17.95 1.34
CA LYS A 140 5.84 -17.32 2.58
C LYS A 140 4.34 -17.08 2.62
N ILE A 141 3.61 -17.32 1.54
CA ILE A 141 2.18 -16.98 1.45
C ILE A 141 1.34 -17.72 2.51
N ILE A 142 1.61 -18.98 2.76
CA ILE A 142 0.87 -19.75 3.79
C ILE A 142 1.18 -19.25 5.21
N GLU A 143 2.43 -18.89 5.48
CA GLU A 143 2.82 -18.26 6.75
C GLU A 143 2.07 -16.92 6.93
N LEU A 144 2.10 -16.05 5.91
CA LEU A 144 1.39 -14.78 5.92
C LEU A 144 -0.12 -14.96 6.15
N LYS A 145 -0.75 -15.90 5.43
CA LYS A 145 -2.19 -16.19 5.62
C LYS A 145 -2.52 -16.58 7.06
N THR A 146 -1.70 -17.42 7.68
CA THR A 146 -1.98 -17.93 9.03
C THR A 146 -1.67 -16.94 10.15
N THR A 147 -0.93 -15.87 9.86
CA THR A 147 -0.53 -14.83 10.81
C THR A 147 -1.25 -13.50 10.60
N LEU A 148 -2.32 -13.46 9.78
CA LEU A 148 -3.13 -12.28 9.57
C LEU A 148 -3.75 -11.81 10.89
N ASP A 149 -3.59 -10.50 11.20
CA ASP A 149 -4.07 -9.86 12.42
C ASP A 149 -4.49 -8.41 12.12
N GLU A 150 -5.63 -7.98 12.63
CA GLU A 150 -6.16 -6.63 12.41
C GLU A 150 -5.29 -5.54 13.03
N SER A 151 -4.52 -5.86 14.08
CA SER A 151 -3.64 -4.92 14.78
C SER A 151 -2.23 -4.82 14.19
N ALA A 152 -1.87 -5.67 13.22
CA ALA A 152 -0.50 -5.80 12.71
C ALA A 152 -0.08 -4.73 11.67
N ILE A 153 -0.78 -3.58 11.61
CA ILE A 153 -0.50 -2.51 10.63
C ILE A 153 0.91 -1.88 10.81
N GLU A 154 1.43 -1.79 12.04
CA GLU A 154 2.80 -1.30 12.29
C GLU A 154 3.84 -2.26 11.70
N ALA A 155 3.67 -3.57 11.89
CA ALA A 155 4.55 -4.57 11.29
C ALA A 155 4.49 -4.55 9.75
N ALA A 156 3.32 -4.27 9.18
CA ALA A 156 3.16 -4.04 7.74
C ALA A 156 3.94 -2.80 7.27
N ALA A 157 3.87 -1.69 8.01
CA ALA A 157 4.63 -0.48 7.71
C ALA A 157 6.15 -0.70 7.78
N GLU A 158 6.63 -1.51 8.73
CA GLU A 158 8.04 -1.89 8.82
C GLU A 158 8.48 -2.75 7.62
N ALA A 159 7.66 -3.69 7.16
CA ALA A 159 8.01 -4.62 6.10
C ALA A 159 8.18 -3.94 4.72
N ILE A 160 7.48 -2.84 4.46
CA ILE A 160 7.54 -2.12 3.18
C ILE A 160 8.70 -1.12 3.07
N ARG A 161 9.42 -0.83 4.15
CA ARG A 161 10.54 0.11 4.17
C ARG A 161 11.72 -0.36 3.33
N THR A 162 12.45 0.59 2.77
CA THR A 162 13.75 0.35 2.11
C THR A 162 14.85 1.18 2.76
N THR A 163 15.01 2.43 2.36
CA THR A 163 15.98 3.39 2.89
C THR A 163 15.39 4.29 3.96
N ASP A 164 14.12 4.15 4.25
CA ASP A 164 13.41 4.89 5.28
C ASP A 164 14.03 4.68 6.67
N THR A 165 14.17 5.74 7.44
CA THR A 165 14.75 5.69 8.79
C THR A 165 13.72 5.33 9.86
N PHE A 166 12.42 5.36 9.53
CA PHE A 166 11.32 5.00 10.43
C PHE A 166 10.09 4.54 9.63
N ALA A 167 9.20 3.76 10.25
CA ALA A 167 7.91 3.40 9.69
C ALA A 167 6.95 4.59 9.74
N LYS A 168 6.18 4.78 8.67
CA LYS A 168 5.27 5.92 8.51
C LYS A 168 3.83 5.47 8.62
N GLY A 169 3.06 6.16 9.45
CA GLY A 169 1.64 5.89 9.65
C GLY A 169 0.86 7.15 9.99
N ALA A 170 -0.39 7.20 9.58
CA ALA A 170 -1.35 8.25 9.95
C ALA A 170 -2.76 7.67 10.01
N GLY A 171 -3.61 8.23 10.85
CA GLY A 171 -4.99 7.78 10.99
C GLY A 171 -5.91 8.89 11.47
N ALA A 172 -7.20 8.68 11.23
CA ALA A 172 -8.26 9.58 11.69
C ALA A 172 -9.52 8.79 12.03
N GLN A 173 -10.33 9.34 12.93
CA GLN A 173 -11.68 8.88 13.23
C GLN A 173 -12.62 10.06 13.18
N ILE A 174 -13.79 9.85 12.57
CA ILE A 174 -14.85 10.85 12.50
C ILE A 174 -16.18 10.24 12.93
N GLU A 175 -17.00 11.05 13.60
CA GLU A 175 -18.36 10.66 13.99
C GLU A 175 -19.35 11.09 12.91
N MET A 176 -20.09 10.13 12.35
CA MET A 176 -21.09 10.37 11.33
C MET A 176 -22.33 9.52 11.63
N ASN A 177 -23.51 10.15 11.68
CA ASN A 177 -24.77 9.45 11.92
C ASN A 177 -24.78 8.60 13.20
N GLY A 178 -24.04 9.03 14.24
CA GLY A 178 -23.92 8.30 15.50
C GLY A 178 -23.03 7.05 15.45
N LYS A 179 -22.23 6.90 14.40
CA LYS A 179 -21.25 5.84 14.21
C LYS A 179 -19.87 6.44 13.95
N THR A 180 -18.83 5.76 14.39
CA THR A 180 -17.44 6.13 14.10
C THR A 180 -17.03 5.55 12.75
N VAL A 181 -16.45 6.38 11.91
CA VAL A 181 -15.75 5.97 10.67
C VAL A 181 -14.26 6.15 10.87
N SER A 182 -13.50 5.12 10.61
CA SER A 182 -12.07 5.06 10.82
C SER A 182 -11.29 5.07 9.50
N ILE A 183 -10.14 5.75 9.49
CA ILE A 183 -9.17 5.77 8.39
C ILE A 183 -7.81 5.48 8.99
N ALA A 184 -7.06 4.54 8.40
CA ALA A 184 -5.67 4.26 8.76
C ALA A 184 -4.84 4.11 7.48
N GLY A 185 -3.64 4.65 7.48
CA GLY A 185 -2.75 4.56 6.34
C GLY A 185 -1.30 4.38 6.75
N ILE A 186 -0.55 3.70 5.89
CA ILE A 186 0.90 3.52 6.00
C ILE A 186 1.57 3.93 4.69
N ALA A 187 2.80 4.41 4.79
CA ALA A 187 3.58 4.80 3.62
C ALA A 187 5.06 4.43 3.77
N LYS A 188 5.75 4.33 2.64
CA LYS A 188 7.21 4.31 2.57
C LYS A 188 7.70 5.27 1.49
N GLY A 189 8.86 5.86 1.72
CA GLY A 189 9.57 6.74 0.81
C GLY A 189 10.56 7.60 1.59
N SER A 190 11.72 7.85 1.02
CA SER A 190 12.75 8.74 1.59
C SER A 190 13.74 9.24 0.54
N GLY A 191 13.62 8.83 -0.70
CA GLY A 191 14.41 9.26 -1.86
C GLY A 191 13.80 8.74 -3.14
N MET A 192 14.20 9.29 -4.29
CA MET A 192 13.58 9.14 -5.60
C MET A 192 12.14 9.65 -5.55
N ILE A 193 11.94 10.87 -5.01
CA ILE A 193 10.62 11.49 -4.80
C ILE A 193 10.54 12.81 -5.58
N ALA A 194 9.57 12.85 -6.49
CA ALA A 194 9.21 14.02 -7.29
C ALA A 194 7.69 14.00 -7.59
N PRO A 195 7.09 15.09 -8.07
CA PRO A 195 5.71 15.09 -8.57
C PRO A 195 5.43 14.01 -9.63
N ASP A 196 4.17 13.69 -9.87
CA ASP A 196 3.68 12.62 -10.75
C ASP A 196 3.79 11.21 -10.16
N MET A 197 3.61 11.12 -8.84
CA MET A 197 3.77 9.89 -8.05
C MET A 197 5.18 9.32 -8.21
N ALA A 198 6.10 9.73 -7.35
CA ALA A 198 7.49 9.29 -7.38
C ALA A 198 7.90 8.62 -6.08
N THR A 199 8.40 7.41 -6.18
CA THR A 199 8.95 6.42 -5.22
C THR A 199 8.32 6.38 -3.84
N MET A 200 7.01 6.43 -3.79
CA MET A 200 6.31 6.10 -2.57
C MET A 200 5.36 4.92 -2.79
N LEU A 201 5.24 4.09 -1.79
CA LEU A 201 4.15 3.15 -1.66
C LEU A 201 3.26 3.62 -0.53
N VAL A 202 1.97 3.77 -0.81
CA VAL A 202 0.97 4.25 0.14
C VAL A 202 -0.21 3.29 0.15
N TYR A 203 -0.60 2.85 1.34
CA TYR A 203 -1.75 1.98 1.54
C TYR A 203 -2.66 2.60 2.58
N ILE A 204 -3.91 2.88 2.19
CA ILE A 204 -4.91 3.51 3.05
C ILE A 204 -6.11 2.58 3.16
N PHE A 205 -6.65 2.46 4.34
CA PHE A 205 -7.78 1.60 4.65
C PHE A 205 -8.83 2.40 5.41
N THR A 206 -10.11 2.14 5.13
CA THR A 206 -11.22 2.72 5.86
C THR A 206 -12.38 1.73 5.96
N ASP A 207 -13.14 1.82 7.02
CA ASP A 207 -14.38 1.07 7.20
C ASP A 207 -15.61 1.80 6.63
N ALA A 208 -15.41 2.97 6.02
CA ALA A 208 -16.45 3.73 5.33
C ALA A 208 -17.07 2.94 4.17
N LYS A 209 -18.38 3.18 3.92
CA LYS A 209 -19.07 2.71 2.74
C LYS A 209 -19.03 3.79 1.65
N ILE A 210 -18.48 3.48 0.50
CA ILE A 210 -18.37 4.40 -0.64
C ILE A 210 -18.29 3.62 -1.94
N ALA A 211 -18.96 4.08 -2.98
CA ALA A 211 -18.83 3.49 -4.30
C ALA A 211 -17.42 3.68 -4.87
N ARG A 212 -16.86 2.66 -5.51
CA ARG A 212 -15.51 2.66 -6.09
C ARG A 212 -15.21 3.91 -6.95
N ALA A 213 -16.16 4.30 -7.81
CA ALA A 213 -15.98 5.46 -8.68
C ALA A 213 -15.81 6.77 -7.88
N ASN A 214 -16.60 6.96 -6.81
CA ASN A 214 -16.49 8.12 -5.94
C ASN A 214 -15.18 8.11 -5.13
N LEU A 215 -14.77 6.94 -4.65
CA LEU A 215 -13.49 6.76 -3.96
C LEU A 215 -12.31 7.10 -4.89
N GLN A 216 -12.36 6.61 -6.15
CA GLN A 216 -11.34 6.91 -7.15
C GLN A 216 -11.22 8.40 -7.46
N ILE A 217 -12.35 9.10 -7.62
CA ILE A 217 -12.34 10.55 -7.85
C ILE A 217 -11.71 11.25 -6.65
N MET A 218 -12.16 10.92 -5.45
CA MET A 218 -11.69 11.55 -4.21
C MET A 218 -10.18 11.35 -4.01
N VAL A 219 -9.68 10.12 -4.15
CA VAL A 219 -8.24 9.87 -3.97
C VAL A 219 -7.40 10.52 -5.04
N SER A 220 -7.88 10.59 -6.29
CA SER A 220 -7.18 11.27 -7.37
C SER A 220 -7.05 12.77 -7.12
N GLU A 221 -8.13 13.42 -6.71
CA GLU A 221 -8.11 14.86 -6.36
C GLU A 221 -7.19 15.16 -5.18
N LEU A 222 -7.27 14.36 -4.11
CA LEU A 222 -6.45 14.55 -2.91
C LEU A 222 -4.97 14.26 -3.16
N ASN A 223 -4.66 13.32 -4.04
CA ASN A 223 -3.28 13.02 -4.42
C ASN A 223 -2.56 14.22 -5.04
N GLU A 224 -3.24 15.04 -5.86
CA GLU A 224 -2.65 16.22 -6.49
C GLU A 224 -2.16 17.27 -5.47
N ILE A 225 -2.86 17.40 -4.35
CA ILE A 225 -2.54 18.38 -3.30
C ILE A 225 -1.80 17.80 -2.09
N THR A 226 -1.41 16.52 -2.15
CA THR A 226 -0.64 15.84 -1.11
C THR A 226 0.62 15.22 -1.70
N PHE A 227 0.59 13.98 -2.15
CA PHE A 227 1.77 13.26 -2.62
C PHE A 227 2.36 13.82 -3.91
N ASN A 228 1.55 14.38 -4.81
CA ASN A 228 2.05 15.07 -6.00
C ASN A 228 2.60 16.49 -5.72
N SER A 229 2.51 16.95 -4.47
CA SER A 229 3.01 18.27 -4.06
C SER A 229 4.33 18.21 -3.30
N ILE A 230 4.94 17.04 -3.17
CA ILE A 230 6.22 16.87 -2.47
C ILE A 230 7.32 16.44 -3.40
N THR A 231 8.57 16.80 -3.06
CA THR A 231 9.78 16.31 -3.72
C THR A 231 10.92 16.23 -2.71
N VAL A 232 11.84 15.27 -2.92
CA VAL A 232 13.07 15.12 -2.13
C VAL A 232 14.29 15.38 -2.99
N ASP A 233 14.40 14.74 -4.15
CA ASP A 233 15.57 14.78 -5.04
C ASP A 233 15.22 14.96 -6.52
N SER A 234 13.96 15.23 -6.83
CA SER A 234 13.44 15.46 -8.19
C SER A 234 13.53 14.24 -9.12
N ASP A 235 13.80 13.06 -8.60
CA ASP A 235 13.81 11.82 -9.37
C ASP A 235 12.45 11.15 -9.38
N THR A 236 11.95 10.76 -10.57
CA THR A 236 10.69 10.02 -10.72
C THR A 236 10.92 8.52 -10.63
N SER A 237 9.95 7.80 -10.07
CA SER A 237 10.04 6.36 -9.83
C SER A 237 9.30 5.52 -10.86
N THR A 238 9.70 4.26 -10.92
CA THR A 238 9.06 3.21 -11.72
C THR A 238 7.93 2.48 -10.97
N SER A 239 7.79 2.68 -9.65
CA SER A 239 7.05 1.75 -8.78
C SER A 239 5.93 2.37 -7.96
N ASP A 240 5.72 3.69 -8.04
CA ASP A 240 4.77 4.38 -7.17
C ASP A 240 3.36 3.86 -7.30
N SER A 241 2.80 3.58 -6.14
CA SER A 241 1.44 3.09 -6.01
C SER A 241 0.81 3.63 -4.73
N LEU A 242 -0.33 4.28 -4.87
CA LEU A 242 -1.23 4.53 -3.77
C LEU A 242 -2.46 3.64 -3.98
N LEU A 243 -2.74 2.77 -3.03
CA LEU A 243 -3.95 1.95 -3.01
C LEU A 243 -4.80 2.32 -1.79
N ILE A 244 -6.09 2.45 -1.99
CA ILE A 244 -7.05 2.65 -0.90
C ILE A 244 -8.14 1.59 -0.97
N ALA A 245 -8.48 1.02 0.19
CA ALA A 245 -9.57 0.07 0.37
C ALA A 245 -10.62 0.66 1.32
N ALA A 246 -11.89 0.62 0.91
CA ALA A 246 -13.03 0.97 1.74
C ALA A 246 -13.90 -0.27 1.95
N THR A 247 -13.94 -0.80 3.17
CA THR A 247 -14.60 -2.08 3.45
C THR A 247 -16.12 -1.97 3.60
N GLY A 248 -16.63 -0.79 3.90
CA GLY A 248 -18.06 -0.58 4.17
C GLY A 248 -18.52 -1.11 5.52
N ALA A 249 -17.62 -1.62 6.36
CA ALA A 249 -17.95 -2.31 7.60
C ALA A 249 -18.65 -1.41 8.66
N SER A 250 -18.40 -0.09 8.64
CA SER A 250 -19.12 0.87 9.47
C SER A 250 -20.60 1.03 9.07
N ASP A 251 -20.96 0.61 7.84
CA ASP A 251 -22.27 0.85 7.21
C ASP A 251 -22.65 2.35 7.16
N VAL A 252 -21.65 3.23 7.13
CA VAL A 252 -21.83 4.68 6.97
C VAL A 252 -21.44 5.06 5.55
N ASP A 253 -22.43 5.48 4.75
CA ASP A 253 -22.20 6.02 3.41
C ASP A 253 -21.61 7.42 3.52
N VAL A 254 -20.37 7.57 3.03
CA VAL A 254 -19.62 8.82 3.04
C VAL A 254 -19.63 9.54 1.68
N SER A 255 -20.45 9.07 0.74
CA SER A 255 -20.59 9.68 -0.59
C SER A 255 -20.96 11.15 -0.47
N GLY A 256 -20.12 12.05 -1.03
CA GLY A 256 -20.32 13.50 -0.95
C GLY A 256 -20.06 14.14 0.43
N SER A 257 -19.56 13.40 1.41
CA SER A 257 -19.22 13.93 2.73
C SER A 257 -17.95 14.77 2.70
N ALA A 258 -18.07 16.06 2.97
CA ALA A 258 -16.91 16.93 3.15
C ALA A 258 -16.08 16.52 4.35
N ALA A 259 -16.70 16.15 5.47
CA ALA A 259 -16.00 15.72 6.68
C ALA A 259 -15.11 14.49 6.45
N PHE A 260 -15.61 13.50 5.68
CA PHE A 260 -14.79 12.34 5.32
C PHE A 260 -13.65 12.72 4.38
N LYS A 261 -13.92 13.55 3.36
CA LYS A 261 -12.89 14.05 2.44
C LYS A 261 -11.80 14.82 3.17
N ASP A 262 -12.16 15.67 4.13
CA ASP A 262 -11.21 16.44 4.95
C ASP A 262 -10.39 15.52 5.86
N ALA A 263 -10.98 14.50 6.47
CA ALA A 263 -10.26 13.52 7.28
C ALA A 263 -9.29 12.70 6.44
N LEU A 264 -9.71 12.22 5.25
CA LEU A 264 -8.84 11.51 4.33
C LEU A 264 -7.71 12.40 3.82
N HIS A 265 -8.00 13.67 3.51
CA HIS A 265 -6.96 14.66 3.17
C HIS A 265 -5.94 14.82 4.30
N GLY A 266 -6.40 14.92 5.55
CA GLY A 266 -5.51 15.00 6.71
C GLY A 266 -4.55 13.81 6.79
N VAL A 267 -5.07 12.58 6.67
CA VAL A 267 -4.27 11.35 6.67
C VAL A 267 -3.27 11.33 5.51
N MET A 268 -3.69 11.65 4.30
CA MET A 268 -2.82 11.68 3.11
C MET A 268 -1.74 12.75 3.24
N LYS A 269 -2.06 13.92 3.77
CA LYS A 269 -1.11 15.01 4.01
C LYS A 269 -0.09 14.63 5.08
N ASP A 270 -0.51 14.02 6.18
CA ASP A 270 0.39 13.60 7.25
C ASP A 270 1.37 12.53 6.75
N LEU A 271 0.89 11.56 5.95
CA LEU A 271 1.76 10.57 5.31
C LEU A 271 2.74 11.22 4.33
N ALA A 272 2.28 12.18 3.51
CA ALA A 272 3.13 12.90 2.56
C ALA A 272 4.23 13.70 3.26
N LEU A 273 3.93 14.30 4.42
CA LEU A 273 4.92 15.03 5.23
C LEU A 273 5.94 14.11 5.91
N GLN A 274 5.61 12.84 6.15
CA GLN A 274 6.52 11.84 6.70
C GLN A 274 7.45 11.24 5.64
N VAL A 275 7.05 11.28 4.36
CA VAL A 275 7.86 10.79 3.23
C VAL A 275 9.00 11.73 2.92
#